data_2970f7cda69a6a88b929057700a41006
#
_entry.id   2970f7cda69a6a88b929057700a41006
#
_cell.length_a   1.000
_cell.length_b   1.000
_cell.length_c   1.000
_cell.angle_alpha   90.00
_cell.angle_beta   90.00
_cell.angle_gamma   90.00
#
_symmetry.space_group_name_H-M   'P 1'
#
loop_
_entity.id
_entity.type
_entity.pdbx_description
1 polymer ?
#
loop_
_entity_poly.entity_id
_entity_poly.type
_entity_poly.pdbx_seq_one_letter_code
_entity_poly.pdbx_strand_id
1 'polypeptide(L)'
;MFGFIPVGKRFSTAIGVDLGTGNTLVHLRGKGIVLNEPSVVAVSTEDRTVRAVGLEAKRMLGRTPASVEAVRPIRDGVIAEVSLVEEMLRLFLKRVIRNRLAGLRVRVVVAVPTGLTALERRAIRSSALAAGATEVHLVPEPIAAALGVGYAVDTPTGHMLVGIGGGTTEIGVVALGGLLYGASIRVGGDRIDRAIAAHVRRAYGLLIGEPTAELVKIQLGAIEEEGDGAEGERAVEVRGRDLVSGLPTRIALRSADVREAIQEPVQQIVAGVLRALEATPPELAADIIERGITLTGGGALLAGLDRLIERHAGVPVRVAEDPLTCVVRGTARIVDDFDRFAALVA
;
A
#
# COMPACT_ATOMS: atom_id res chain seq x y z
N MET A 1 -10.91 33.34 -38.59
CA MET A 1 -11.12 31.94 -38.23
C MET A 1 -10.89 31.81 -36.72
N PHE A 2 -11.91 31.99 -35.91
CA PHE A 2 -11.81 31.87 -34.45
C PHE A 2 -11.88 30.39 -34.09
N GLY A 3 -10.77 29.84 -33.62
CA GLY A 3 -10.70 28.46 -33.15
C GLY A 3 -11.61 28.29 -31.91
N PHE A 4 -12.58 27.40 -32.03
CA PHE A 4 -13.41 26.92 -30.93
C PHE A 4 -12.51 26.19 -29.94
N ILE A 5 -12.12 26.84 -28.86
CA ILE A 5 -11.50 26.17 -27.71
C ILE A 5 -12.65 25.46 -27.00
N PRO A 6 -12.64 24.11 -26.88
CA PRO A 6 -13.72 23.41 -26.21
C PRO A 6 -13.75 23.83 -24.72
N VAL A 7 -14.80 24.56 -24.36
CA VAL A 7 -15.05 25.10 -23.01
C VAL A 7 -15.10 24.02 -21.94
N GLY A 8 -15.26 22.73 -22.31
CA GLY A 8 -15.43 21.60 -21.39
C GLY A 8 -14.18 21.12 -20.65
N LYS A 9 -12.95 21.41 -21.12
CA LYS A 9 -11.70 20.90 -20.51
C LYS A 9 -11.07 21.84 -19.47
N ARG A 10 -11.52 23.08 -19.38
CA ARG A 10 -10.86 24.14 -18.57
C ARG A 10 -11.23 24.15 -17.08
N PHE A 11 -12.26 23.41 -16.67
CA PHE A 11 -12.80 23.45 -15.29
C PHE A 11 -12.91 22.08 -14.60
N SER A 12 -12.30 21.03 -15.12
CA SER A 12 -12.31 19.72 -14.47
C SER A 12 -11.20 19.60 -13.44
N THR A 13 -11.56 19.19 -12.25
CA THR A 13 -10.61 18.73 -11.25
C THR A 13 -10.36 17.25 -11.46
N ALA A 14 -9.10 16.83 -11.39
CA ALA A 14 -8.74 15.43 -11.48
C ALA A 14 -7.94 15.02 -10.23
N ILE A 15 -8.29 13.88 -9.68
CA ILE A 15 -7.79 13.34 -8.41
C ILE A 15 -7.31 11.91 -8.65
N GLY A 16 -6.07 11.62 -8.28
CA GLY A 16 -5.52 10.27 -8.17
C GLY A 16 -5.59 9.80 -6.73
N VAL A 17 -6.03 8.57 -6.50
CA VAL A 17 -6.12 7.96 -5.18
C VAL A 17 -5.38 6.63 -5.18
N ASP A 18 -4.53 6.44 -4.20
CA ASP A 18 -3.99 5.14 -3.78
C ASP A 18 -4.73 4.74 -2.50
N LEU A 19 -5.59 3.72 -2.60
CA LEU A 19 -6.41 3.24 -1.50
C LEU A 19 -5.78 1.99 -0.87
N GLY A 20 -4.67 2.18 -0.17
CA GLY A 20 -3.92 1.09 0.44
C GLY A 20 -4.45 0.64 1.80
N THR A 21 -4.09 -0.58 2.22
CA THR A 21 -4.40 -1.13 3.55
C THR A 21 -3.76 -0.32 4.68
N GLY A 22 -2.52 0.12 4.50
CA GLY A 22 -1.79 0.89 5.50
C GLY A 22 -2.15 2.36 5.49
N ASN A 23 -2.04 3.00 4.33
CA ASN A 23 -2.30 4.42 4.10
C ASN A 23 -3.15 4.63 2.85
N THR A 24 -3.94 5.70 2.88
CA THR A 24 -4.60 6.27 1.69
C THR A 24 -3.86 7.54 1.30
N LEU A 25 -3.39 7.61 0.05
CA LEU A 25 -2.77 8.80 -0.52
C LEU A 25 -3.66 9.41 -1.60
N VAL A 26 -3.71 10.74 -1.64
CA VAL A 26 -4.50 11.47 -2.63
C VAL A 26 -3.65 12.52 -3.31
N HIS A 27 -3.55 12.40 -4.62
CA HIS A 27 -2.95 13.39 -5.51
C HIS A 27 -4.04 14.28 -6.11
N LEU A 28 -3.78 15.57 -6.17
CA LEU A 28 -4.63 16.55 -6.80
C LEU A 28 -3.90 17.20 -7.96
N ARG A 29 -4.47 17.14 -9.16
CA ARG A 29 -3.90 17.73 -10.37
C ARG A 29 -3.47 19.17 -10.13
N GLY A 30 -2.20 19.47 -10.45
CA GLY A 30 -1.57 20.78 -10.27
C GLY A 30 -1.21 21.15 -8.84
N LYS A 31 -1.40 20.26 -7.85
CA LYS A 31 -1.02 20.51 -6.45
C LYS A 31 -0.14 19.39 -5.84
N GLY A 32 0.03 18.27 -6.53
CA GLY A 32 0.78 17.13 -6.00
C GLY A 32 -0.01 16.30 -5.00
N ILE A 33 0.69 15.56 -4.13
CA ILE A 33 0.08 14.77 -3.06
C ILE A 33 -0.42 15.72 -1.97
N VAL A 34 -1.73 15.74 -1.75
CA VAL A 34 -2.42 16.65 -0.83
C VAL A 34 -2.98 15.97 0.41
N LEU A 35 -2.95 14.62 0.43
CA LEU A 35 -3.34 13.80 1.57
C LEU A 35 -2.48 12.54 1.61
N ASN A 36 -1.97 12.22 2.79
CA ASN A 36 -1.33 10.95 3.13
C ASN A 36 -1.75 10.61 4.55
N GLU A 37 -2.74 9.74 4.67
CA GLU A 37 -3.37 9.43 5.94
C GLU A 37 -3.45 7.91 6.14
N PRO A 38 -3.27 7.40 7.36
CA PRO A 38 -3.52 6.00 7.66
C PRO A 38 -4.94 5.57 7.30
N SER A 39 -5.09 4.38 6.73
CA SER A 39 -6.40 3.78 6.44
C SER A 39 -7.01 3.17 7.72
N VAL A 40 -7.31 4.03 8.69
CA VAL A 40 -7.85 3.68 10.00
C VAL A 40 -9.08 4.53 10.28
N VAL A 41 -10.09 3.91 10.91
CA VAL A 41 -11.35 4.55 11.30
C VAL A 41 -11.61 4.26 12.77
N ALA A 42 -11.99 5.27 13.54
CA ALA A 42 -12.52 5.10 14.88
C ALA A 42 -14.04 5.23 14.85
N VAL A 43 -14.73 4.25 15.40
CA VAL A 43 -16.20 4.17 15.40
C VAL A 43 -16.74 4.03 16.81
N SER A 44 -17.95 4.53 17.02
CA SER A 44 -18.73 4.21 18.21
C SER A 44 -19.10 2.73 18.20
N THR A 45 -18.97 2.05 19.34
CA THR A 45 -19.36 0.65 19.48
C THR A 45 -20.87 0.46 19.52
N GLU A 46 -21.62 1.50 19.89
CA GLU A 46 -23.07 1.46 20.04
C GLU A 46 -23.82 1.54 18.69
N ASP A 47 -23.47 2.54 17.86
CA ASP A 47 -24.20 2.88 16.63
C ASP A 47 -23.34 2.80 15.35
N ARG A 48 -22.09 2.39 15.48
CA ARG A 48 -21.09 2.30 14.37
C ARG A 48 -20.84 3.64 13.67
N THR A 49 -21.21 4.76 14.27
CA THR A 49 -20.92 6.10 13.70
C THR A 49 -19.43 6.38 13.75
N VAL A 50 -18.90 6.93 12.65
CA VAL A 50 -17.49 7.32 12.53
C VAL A 50 -17.19 8.54 13.40
N ARG A 51 -16.23 8.42 14.30
CA ARG A 51 -15.74 9.47 15.20
C ARG A 51 -14.48 10.15 14.69
N ALA A 52 -13.56 9.38 14.11
CA ALA A 52 -12.32 9.90 13.54
C ALA A 52 -11.85 9.02 12.37
N VAL A 53 -11.02 9.58 11.49
CA VAL A 53 -10.36 8.86 10.39
C VAL A 53 -8.90 9.30 10.25
N GLY A 54 -8.07 8.43 9.69
CA GLY A 54 -6.68 8.74 9.39
C GLY A 54 -5.80 8.75 10.65
N LEU A 55 -4.90 9.72 10.73
CA LEU A 55 -3.91 9.82 11.81
C LEU A 55 -4.57 9.94 13.19
N GLU A 56 -5.68 10.64 13.28
CA GLU A 56 -6.44 10.78 14.53
C GLU A 56 -6.94 9.41 15.01
N ALA A 57 -7.55 8.61 14.12
CA ALA A 57 -7.98 7.25 14.43
C ALA A 57 -6.80 6.31 14.72
N LYS A 58 -5.68 6.42 13.98
CA LYS A 58 -4.46 5.61 14.24
C LYS A 58 -3.92 5.82 15.65
N ARG A 59 -3.96 7.05 16.18
CA ARG A 59 -3.54 7.36 17.56
C ARG A 59 -4.40 6.68 18.63
N MET A 60 -5.61 6.29 18.26
CA MET A 60 -6.56 5.60 19.15
C MET A 60 -6.36 4.09 19.18
N LEU A 61 -5.63 3.49 18.25
CA LEU A 61 -5.39 2.04 18.20
C LEU A 61 -4.81 1.52 19.54
N GLY A 62 -5.51 0.56 20.16
CA GLY A 62 -5.13 -0.04 21.44
C GLY A 62 -5.27 0.89 22.65
N ARG A 63 -5.94 2.05 22.51
CA ARG A 63 -6.10 3.06 23.57
C ARG A 63 -7.52 3.60 23.70
N THR A 64 -8.49 2.96 23.07
CA THR A 64 -9.89 3.39 23.07
C THR A 64 -10.61 2.95 24.35
N PRO A 65 -11.54 3.78 24.87
CA PRO A 65 -12.50 3.32 25.86
C PRO A 65 -13.49 2.31 25.23
N ALA A 66 -14.25 1.58 26.05
CA ALA A 66 -15.18 0.57 25.56
C ALA A 66 -16.25 1.09 24.59
N SER A 67 -16.55 2.38 24.62
CA SER A 67 -17.50 3.03 23.73
C SER A 67 -16.98 3.36 22.32
N VAL A 68 -15.66 3.19 22.08
CA VAL A 68 -15.02 3.50 20.80
C VAL A 68 -14.11 2.35 20.39
N GLU A 69 -14.15 1.96 19.12
CA GLU A 69 -13.28 0.97 18.53
C GLU A 69 -12.50 1.62 17.37
N ALA A 70 -11.17 1.48 17.35
CA ALA A 70 -10.35 1.89 16.22
C ALA A 70 -10.04 0.66 15.36
N VAL A 71 -10.44 0.69 14.09
CA VAL A 71 -10.34 -0.44 13.17
C VAL A 71 -9.68 -0.05 11.85
N ARG A 72 -9.09 -1.04 11.18
CA ARG A 72 -8.67 -0.95 9.78
C ARG A 72 -9.80 -1.51 8.91
N PRO A 73 -10.50 -0.70 8.12
CA PRO A 73 -11.61 -1.17 7.30
C PRO A 73 -11.15 -1.98 6.08
N ILE A 74 -9.86 -1.88 5.71
CA ILE A 74 -9.18 -2.72 4.72
C ILE A 74 -8.14 -3.55 5.46
N ARG A 75 -8.24 -4.87 5.38
CA ARG A 75 -7.29 -5.81 6.01
C ARG A 75 -6.84 -6.86 5.02
N ASP A 76 -5.53 -7.11 4.98
CA ASP A 76 -4.95 -8.12 4.09
C ASP A 76 -5.42 -7.96 2.63
N GLY A 77 -5.55 -6.68 2.15
CA GLY A 77 -6.01 -6.32 0.82
C GLY A 77 -7.50 -6.54 0.53
N VAL A 78 -8.28 -6.90 1.53
CA VAL A 78 -9.73 -7.13 1.41
C VAL A 78 -10.48 -6.03 2.16
N ILE A 79 -11.57 -5.58 1.57
CA ILE A 79 -12.50 -4.69 2.25
C ILE A 79 -13.26 -5.50 3.32
N ALA A 80 -12.86 -5.35 4.58
CA ALA A 80 -13.50 -6.04 5.70
C ALA A 80 -14.85 -5.43 6.05
N GLU A 81 -14.96 -4.09 5.96
CA GLU A 81 -16.19 -3.35 6.27
C GLU A 81 -16.44 -2.28 5.20
N VAL A 82 -17.30 -2.61 4.23
CA VAL A 82 -17.59 -1.75 3.06
C VAL A 82 -18.05 -0.35 3.49
N SER A 83 -18.98 -0.26 4.45
CA SER A 83 -19.51 1.02 4.94
C SER A 83 -18.46 1.93 5.56
N LEU A 84 -17.45 1.37 6.23
CA LEU A 84 -16.35 2.14 6.82
C LEU A 84 -15.35 2.59 5.77
N VAL A 85 -15.07 1.78 4.73
CA VAL A 85 -14.26 2.21 3.58
C VAL A 85 -14.95 3.36 2.85
N GLU A 86 -16.26 3.22 2.61
CA GLU A 86 -17.08 4.25 1.99
C GLU A 86 -16.99 5.58 2.74
N GLU A 87 -17.22 5.54 4.05
CA GLU A 87 -17.21 6.73 4.87
C GLU A 87 -15.80 7.35 4.98
N MET A 88 -14.77 6.52 5.15
CA MET A 88 -13.38 6.96 5.18
C MET A 88 -12.99 7.66 3.87
N LEU A 89 -13.23 7.02 2.72
CA LEU A 89 -12.93 7.58 1.40
C LEU A 89 -13.73 8.87 1.15
N ARG A 90 -15.02 8.88 1.53
CA ARG A 90 -15.89 10.05 1.45
C ARG A 90 -15.32 11.22 2.26
N LEU A 91 -14.86 10.98 3.48
CA LEU A 91 -14.29 12.02 4.34
C LEU A 91 -12.94 12.52 3.81
N PHE A 92 -12.08 11.64 3.31
CA PHE A 92 -10.81 12.03 2.71
C PHE A 92 -11.03 12.86 1.44
N LEU A 93 -11.87 12.40 0.53
CA LEU A 93 -12.17 13.15 -0.70
C LEU A 93 -12.87 14.48 -0.40
N LYS A 94 -13.76 14.54 0.58
CA LYS A 94 -14.36 15.83 1.00
C LYS A 94 -13.32 16.83 1.50
N ARG A 95 -12.27 16.40 2.22
CA ARG A 95 -11.17 17.29 2.64
C ARG A 95 -10.45 17.90 1.44
N VAL A 96 -10.30 17.13 0.35
CA VAL A 96 -9.61 17.56 -0.87
C VAL A 96 -10.51 18.42 -1.77
N ILE A 97 -11.80 18.08 -1.88
CA ILE A 97 -12.77 18.73 -2.79
C ILE A 97 -13.39 19.99 -2.16
N ARG A 98 -13.41 20.10 -0.82
CA ARG A 98 -14.20 21.06 0.01
C ARG A 98 -14.11 22.54 -0.38
N ASN A 99 -13.09 22.99 -1.08
CA ASN A 99 -12.91 24.40 -1.46
C ASN A 99 -13.19 24.65 -2.95
N ARG A 100 -13.99 23.84 -3.62
CA ARG A 100 -14.21 23.97 -5.05
C ARG A 100 -15.66 24.24 -5.37
N LEU A 101 -15.81 25.24 -6.24
CA LEU A 101 -17.07 25.83 -6.70
C LEU A 101 -18.04 24.75 -7.22
N ALA A 102 -19.31 24.89 -6.84
CA ALA A 102 -20.40 24.09 -7.38
C ALA A 102 -20.39 24.15 -8.93
N GLY A 103 -20.52 22.97 -9.57
CA GLY A 103 -20.58 22.85 -11.03
C GLY A 103 -19.29 22.37 -11.70
N LEU A 104 -18.20 22.11 -10.97
CA LEU A 104 -16.99 21.53 -11.57
C LEU A 104 -17.14 20.01 -11.71
N ARG A 105 -16.70 19.47 -12.86
CA ARG A 105 -16.55 18.04 -13.03
C ARG A 105 -15.32 17.57 -12.26
N VAL A 106 -15.50 16.55 -11.43
CA VAL A 106 -14.43 15.94 -10.61
C VAL A 106 -14.22 14.51 -11.10
N ARG A 107 -13.09 14.27 -11.78
CA ARG A 107 -12.66 12.92 -12.17
C ARG A 107 -11.79 12.35 -11.07
N VAL A 108 -12.07 11.10 -10.68
CA VAL A 108 -11.26 10.37 -9.69
C VAL A 108 -10.75 9.08 -10.33
N VAL A 109 -9.45 8.85 -10.26
CA VAL A 109 -8.78 7.59 -10.63
C VAL A 109 -8.30 6.93 -9.34
N VAL A 110 -8.76 5.72 -9.06
CA VAL A 110 -8.41 4.96 -7.84
C VAL A 110 -7.59 3.75 -8.24
N ALA A 111 -6.39 3.64 -7.69
CA ALA A 111 -5.61 2.40 -7.75
C ALA A 111 -6.23 1.34 -6.85
N VAL A 112 -6.31 0.12 -7.34
CA VAL A 112 -6.96 -0.99 -6.66
C VAL A 112 -6.15 -2.28 -6.80
N PRO A 113 -6.15 -3.16 -5.77
CA PRO A 113 -5.54 -4.48 -5.86
C PRO A 113 -6.09 -5.29 -7.04
N THR A 114 -5.25 -6.18 -7.59
CA THR A 114 -5.62 -7.00 -8.76
C THR A 114 -6.74 -7.99 -8.46
N GLY A 115 -6.86 -8.45 -7.23
CA GLY A 115 -7.81 -9.48 -6.78
C GLY A 115 -9.18 -8.99 -6.33
N LEU A 116 -9.53 -7.70 -6.52
CA LEU A 116 -10.84 -7.19 -6.07
C LEU A 116 -12.03 -7.82 -6.78
N THR A 117 -13.04 -8.16 -6.00
CA THR A 117 -14.34 -8.64 -6.49
C THR A 117 -15.13 -7.51 -7.18
N ALA A 118 -16.12 -7.87 -8.00
CA ALA A 118 -17.02 -6.91 -8.64
C ALA A 118 -17.80 -6.06 -7.60
N LEU A 119 -18.14 -6.65 -6.44
CA LEU A 119 -18.82 -5.94 -5.36
C LEU A 119 -17.93 -4.86 -4.75
N GLU A 120 -16.68 -5.19 -4.43
CA GLU A 120 -15.71 -4.24 -3.87
C GLU A 120 -15.40 -3.10 -4.84
N ARG A 121 -15.22 -3.39 -6.14
CA ARG A 121 -15.05 -2.37 -7.19
C ARG A 121 -16.24 -1.42 -7.24
N ARG A 122 -17.47 -1.95 -7.16
CA ARG A 122 -18.69 -1.14 -7.14
C ARG A 122 -18.76 -0.27 -5.89
N ALA A 123 -18.39 -0.81 -4.72
CA ALA A 123 -18.35 -0.07 -3.45
C ALA A 123 -17.40 1.13 -3.54
N ILE A 124 -16.17 0.94 -4.02
CA ILE A 124 -15.18 2.03 -4.19
C ILE A 124 -15.74 3.11 -5.14
N ARG A 125 -16.34 2.73 -6.27
CA ARG A 125 -16.95 3.69 -7.21
C ARG A 125 -18.08 4.48 -6.55
N SER A 126 -19.00 3.78 -5.88
CA SER A 126 -20.13 4.42 -5.19
C SER A 126 -19.67 5.41 -4.13
N SER A 127 -18.64 5.07 -3.36
CA SER A 127 -18.05 5.92 -2.32
C SER A 127 -17.46 7.20 -2.89
N ALA A 128 -16.70 7.10 -3.98
CA ALA A 128 -16.12 8.26 -4.64
C ALA A 128 -17.19 9.16 -5.26
N LEU A 129 -18.25 8.59 -5.87
CA LEU A 129 -19.40 9.35 -6.37
C LEU A 129 -20.14 10.05 -5.22
N ALA A 130 -20.40 9.36 -4.10
CA ALA A 130 -21.03 9.94 -2.93
C ALA A 130 -20.19 11.07 -2.28
N ALA A 131 -18.87 11.04 -2.46
CA ALA A 131 -17.97 12.09 -2.01
C ALA A 131 -17.95 13.34 -2.93
N GLY A 132 -18.64 13.28 -4.08
CA GLY A 132 -18.74 14.41 -5.03
C GLY A 132 -17.95 14.23 -6.33
N ALA A 133 -17.39 13.03 -6.58
CA ALA A 133 -16.84 12.71 -7.90
C ALA A 133 -17.98 12.67 -8.94
N THR A 134 -17.70 13.13 -10.15
CA THR A 134 -18.64 13.02 -11.29
C THR A 134 -18.28 11.86 -12.22
N GLU A 135 -17.03 11.41 -12.14
CA GLU A 135 -16.50 10.33 -12.97
C GLU A 135 -15.45 9.57 -12.16
N VAL A 136 -15.55 8.23 -12.13
CA VAL A 136 -14.66 7.36 -11.33
C VAL A 136 -14.13 6.24 -12.19
N HIS A 137 -12.81 6.11 -12.22
CA HIS A 137 -12.08 5.06 -12.91
C HIS A 137 -11.23 4.27 -11.94
N LEU A 138 -11.07 2.98 -12.20
CA LEU A 138 -10.21 2.09 -11.42
C LEU A 138 -9.03 1.64 -12.28
N VAL A 139 -7.85 1.58 -11.69
CA VAL A 139 -6.62 1.08 -12.31
C VAL A 139 -5.98 0.02 -11.41
N PRO A 140 -5.50 -1.11 -11.94
CA PRO A 140 -4.73 -2.08 -11.16
C PRO A 140 -3.47 -1.45 -10.55
N GLU A 141 -3.19 -1.72 -9.27
CA GLU A 141 -2.01 -1.18 -8.57
C GLU A 141 -0.69 -1.41 -9.31
N PRO A 142 -0.39 -2.60 -9.90
CA PRO A 142 0.85 -2.78 -10.63
C PRO A 142 1.00 -1.86 -11.85
N ILE A 143 -0.09 -1.56 -12.57
CA ILE A 143 -0.07 -0.61 -13.70
C ILE A 143 0.20 0.80 -13.16
N ALA A 144 -0.48 1.21 -12.10
CA ALA A 144 -0.24 2.50 -11.47
C ALA A 144 1.21 2.60 -10.96
N ALA A 145 1.73 1.56 -10.30
CA ALA A 145 3.12 1.53 -9.84
C ALA A 145 4.10 1.66 -10.99
N ALA A 146 3.89 0.93 -12.11
CA ALA A 146 4.75 1.01 -13.30
C ALA A 146 4.79 2.44 -13.87
N LEU A 147 3.64 3.08 -14.01
CA LEU A 147 3.56 4.48 -14.41
C LEU A 147 4.28 5.39 -13.40
N GLY A 148 4.09 5.18 -12.09
CA GLY A 148 4.70 5.99 -11.05
C GLY A 148 6.22 5.92 -11.01
N VAL A 149 6.78 4.74 -11.29
CA VAL A 149 8.24 4.53 -11.47
C VAL A 149 8.77 5.21 -12.73
N GLY A 150 7.92 5.39 -13.75
CA GLY A 150 8.31 6.05 -14.99
C GLY A 150 8.39 5.14 -16.20
N TYR A 151 7.88 3.91 -16.11
CA TYR A 151 7.91 2.99 -17.23
C TYR A 151 6.97 3.40 -18.35
N ALA A 152 7.37 3.09 -19.58
CA ALA A 152 6.53 3.22 -20.77
C ALA A 152 5.66 1.95 -20.89
N VAL A 153 4.52 1.95 -20.19
CA VAL A 153 3.63 0.78 -20.11
C VAL A 153 2.93 0.43 -21.43
N ASP A 154 2.91 1.36 -22.39
CA ASP A 154 2.32 1.25 -23.71
C ASP A 154 3.24 0.57 -24.75
N THR A 155 4.46 0.23 -24.37
CA THR A 155 5.44 -0.48 -25.22
C THR A 155 5.32 -2.00 -25.10
N PRO A 156 5.85 -2.78 -26.08
CA PRO A 156 5.91 -4.24 -25.97
C PRO A 156 6.84 -4.75 -24.86
N THR A 157 7.68 -3.90 -24.31
CA THR A 157 8.66 -4.26 -23.30
C THR A 157 8.01 -4.67 -21.99
N GLY A 158 8.35 -5.84 -21.45
CA GLY A 158 7.88 -6.35 -20.18
C GLY A 158 8.53 -5.66 -18.97
N HIS A 159 7.71 -5.22 -18.02
CA HIS A 159 8.16 -4.67 -16.74
C HIS A 159 7.53 -5.45 -15.60
N MET A 160 8.36 -5.97 -14.68
CA MET A 160 7.86 -6.65 -13.48
C MET A 160 7.94 -5.72 -12.26
N LEU A 161 6.80 -5.55 -11.61
CA LEU A 161 6.62 -4.75 -10.40
C LEU A 161 6.21 -5.66 -9.25
N VAL A 162 6.77 -5.41 -8.06
CA VAL A 162 6.39 -6.05 -6.81
C VAL A 162 6.10 -4.95 -5.79
N GLY A 163 4.83 -4.68 -5.57
CA GLY A 163 4.36 -3.68 -4.61
C GLY A 163 4.07 -4.31 -3.26
N ILE A 164 4.94 -4.09 -2.27
CA ILE A 164 4.79 -4.66 -0.92
C ILE A 164 4.14 -3.60 -0.02
N GLY A 165 2.82 -3.72 0.12
CA GLY A 165 1.99 -2.80 0.91
C GLY A 165 1.90 -3.18 2.38
N GLY A 166 0.93 -2.59 3.09
CA GLY A 166 0.62 -2.95 4.47
C GLY A 166 -0.03 -4.33 4.57
N GLY A 167 -1.06 -4.61 3.79
CA GLY A 167 -1.83 -5.86 3.85
C GLY A 167 -1.46 -6.90 2.80
N THR A 168 -1.00 -6.47 1.62
CA THR A 168 -0.73 -7.34 0.47
C THR A 168 0.62 -7.08 -0.15
N THR A 169 1.07 -8.05 -0.94
CA THR A 169 2.08 -7.87 -1.98
C THR A 169 1.42 -8.08 -3.33
N GLU A 170 1.40 -7.02 -4.14
CA GLU A 170 0.89 -7.00 -5.51
C GLU A 170 2.05 -7.27 -6.47
N ILE A 171 1.91 -8.30 -7.30
CA ILE A 171 2.92 -8.67 -8.29
C ILE A 171 2.29 -8.52 -9.67
N GLY A 172 2.95 -7.78 -10.55
CA GLY A 172 2.44 -7.58 -11.90
C GLY A 172 3.53 -7.54 -12.95
N VAL A 173 3.24 -8.14 -14.10
CA VAL A 173 4.01 -7.98 -15.35
C VAL A 173 3.17 -7.15 -16.31
N VAL A 174 3.69 -5.99 -16.69
CA VAL A 174 2.99 -4.97 -17.49
C VAL A 174 3.71 -4.77 -18.81
N ALA A 175 2.97 -4.84 -19.91
CA ALA A 175 3.42 -4.48 -21.27
C ALA A 175 2.20 -4.16 -22.14
N LEU A 176 2.39 -3.43 -23.26
CA LEU A 176 1.36 -3.11 -24.25
C LEU A 176 0.07 -2.50 -23.65
N GLY A 177 0.20 -1.71 -22.61
CA GLY A 177 -0.92 -1.10 -21.92
C GLY A 177 -1.77 -2.07 -21.09
N GLY A 178 -1.29 -3.29 -20.83
CA GLY A 178 -2.03 -4.32 -20.11
C GLY A 178 -1.27 -4.93 -18.94
N LEU A 179 -2.02 -5.50 -18.02
CA LEU A 179 -1.50 -6.38 -16.98
C LEU A 179 -1.52 -7.83 -17.50
N LEU A 180 -0.36 -8.32 -17.96
CA LEU A 180 -0.25 -9.64 -18.59
C LEU A 180 -0.19 -10.78 -17.55
N TYR A 181 0.38 -10.49 -16.40
CA TYR A 181 0.31 -11.31 -15.20
C TYR A 181 -0.02 -10.42 -14.02
N GLY A 182 -0.91 -10.86 -13.17
CA GLY A 182 -1.25 -10.16 -11.93
C GLY A 182 -1.59 -11.12 -10.82
N ALA A 183 -0.92 -10.98 -9.68
CA ALA A 183 -1.21 -11.75 -8.47
C ALA A 183 -1.15 -10.84 -7.25
N SER A 184 -2.06 -11.12 -6.32
CA SER A 184 -2.09 -10.50 -5.00
C SER A 184 -1.90 -11.59 -3.95
N ILE A 185 -0.91 -11.44 -3.08
CA ILE A 185 -0.72 -12.32 -1.93
C ILE A 185 -0.98 -11.54 -0.64
N ARG A 186 -1.69 -12.17 0.30
CA ARG A 186 -2.11 -11.55 1.57
C ARG A 186 -0.99 -11.53 2.59
N VAL A 187 0.16 -11.03 2.18
CA VAL A 187 1.36 -10.84 3.00
C VAL A 187 1.91 -9.45 2.71
N GLY A 188 2.07 -8.67 3.75
CA GLY A 188 2.62 -7.31 3.71
C GLY A 188 3.11 -6.91 5.08
N GLY A 189 3.29 -5.60 5.30
CA GLY A 189 3.83 -5.03 6.54
C GLY A 189 3.09 -5.47 7.79
N ASP A 190 1.75 -5.57 7.75
CA ASP A 190 0.90 -5.97 8.89
C ASP A 190 1.14 -7.44 9.30
N ARG A 191 1.45 -8.31 8.32
CA ARG A 191 1.80 -9.71 8.61
C ARG A 191 3.17 -9.80 9.29
N ILE A 192 4.11 -8.96 8.87
CA ILE A 192 5.43 -8.82 9.50
C ILE A 192 5.27 -8.31 10.95
N ASP A 193 4.45 -7.28 11.18
CA ASP A 193 4.19 -6.74 12.53
C ASP A 193 3.57 -7.80 13.45
N ARG A 194 2.60 -8.57 12.95
CA ARG A 194 2.00 -9.69 13.69
C ARG A 194 3.02 -10.79 14.02
N ALA A 195 3.95 -11.08 13.11
CA ALA A 195 5.01 -12.06 13.34
C ALA A 195 5.98 -11.59 14.43
N ILE A 196 6.38 -10.32 14.42
CA ILE A 196 7.20 -9.70 15.47
C ILE A 196 6.49 -9.76 16.83
N ALA A 197 5.22 -9.33 16.90
CA ALA A 197 4.45 -9.38 18.14
C ALA A 197 4.29 -10.80 18.69
N ALA A 198 4.08 -11.79 17.82
CA ALA A 198 3.99 -13.20 18.18
C ALA A 198 5.33 -13.76 18.69
N HIS A 199 6.45 -13.37 18.06
CA HIS A 199 7.78 -13.74 18.51
C HIS A 199 8.09 -13.16 19.91
N VAL A 200 7.86 -11.86 20.11
CA VAL A 200 8.05 -11.18 21.40
C VAL A 200 7.21 -11.84 22.50
N ARG A 201 5.97 -12.19 22.19
CA ARG A 201 5.10 -12.91 23.11
C ARG A 201 5.65 -14.28 23.49
N ARG A 202 6.15 -15.05 22.51
CA ARG A 202 6.63 -16.42 22.70
C ARG A 202 7.99 -16.46 23.41
N ALA A 203 8.94 -15.62 22.96
CA ALA A 203 10.31 -15.63 23.43
C ALA A 203 10.50 -14.90 24.76
N TYR A 204 9.75 -13.83 24.99
CA TYR A 204 9.94 -12.92 26.12
C TYR A 204 8.74 -12.87 27.08
N GLY A 205 7.63 -13.55 26.79
CA GLY A 205 6.42 -13.45 27.60
C GLY A 205 5.82 -12.04 27.65
N LEU A 206 6.15 -11.19 26.69
CA LEU A 206 5.73 -9.78 26.66
C LEU A 206 4.63 -9.56 25.60
N LEU A 207 3.52 -8.98 26.02
CA LEU A 207 2.46 -8.55 25.11
C LEU A 207 2.70 -7.11 24.66
N ILE A 208 2.88 -6.93 23.35
CA ILE A 208 3.02 -5.62 22.70
C ILE A 208 1.86 -5.37 21.74
N GLY A 209 1.53 -4.08 21.54
CA GLY A 209 0.52 -3.66 20.57
C GLY A 209 1.07 -3.54 19.15
N GLU A 210 0.16 -3.49 18.16
CA GLU A 210 0.48 -3.31 16.74
C GLU A 210 1.37 -2.08 16.47
N PRO A 211 1.11 -0.88 17.05
CA PRO A 211 1.97 0.27 16.82
C PRO A 211 3.43 0.07 17.32
N THR A 212 3.60 -0.71 18.37
CA THR A 212 4.94 -1.04 18.88
C THR A 212 5.66 -2.01 17.96
N ALA A 213 4.95 -3.02 17.44
CA ALA A 213 5.52 -3.97 16.47
C ALA A 213 5.90 -3.27 15.16
N GLU A 214 5.08 -2.35 14.66
CA GLU A 214 5.39 -1.51 13.48
C GLU A 214 6.67 -0.70 13.70
N LEU A 215 6.83 -0.07 14.85
CA LEU A 215 8.05 0.68 15.20
C LEU A 215 9.29 -0.22 15.24
N VAL A 216 9.18 -1.41 15.84
CA VAL A 216 10.25 -2.41 15.87
C VAL A 216 10.65 -2.82 14.46
N LYS A 217 9.67 -3.13 13.60
CA LYS A 217 9.92 -3.45 12.18
C LYS A 217 10.71 -2.32 11.48
N ILE A 218 10.30 -1.08 11.65
CA ILE A 218 10.94 0.08 11.01
C ILE A 218 12.37 0.28 11.53
N GLN A 219 12.62 0.05 12.82
CA GLN A 219 13.91 0.30 13.44
C GLN A 219 14.91 -0.84 13.29
N LEU A 220 14.45 -2.09 13.37
CA LEU A 220 15.29 -3.29 13.41
C LEU A 220 15.07 -4.23 12.23
N GLY A 221 14.08 -3.97 11.37
CA GLY A 221 13.74 -4.87 10.25
C GLY A 221 14.86 -4.93 9.22
N ALA A 222 15.54 -6.07 9.17
CA ALA A 222 16.55 -6.40 8.18
C ALA A 222 16.54 -7.91 7.92
N ILE A 223 16.81 -8.29 6.67
CA ILE A 223 16.88 -9.70 6.25
C ILE A 223 18.24 -10.31 6.58
N GLU A 224 19.30 -9.52 6.49
CA GLU A 224 20.68 -9.93 6.69
C GLU A 224 21.34 -9.08 7.79
N GLU A 225 22.43 -9.59 8.31
CA GLU A 225 23.28 -8.80 9.21
C GLU A 225 23.96 -7.68 8.45
N GLU A 226 23.92 -6.47 9.00
CA GLU A 226 24.69 -5.36 8.49
C GLU A 226 26.11 -5.43 9.08
N GLY A 227 27.08 -5.92 8.29
CA GLY A 227 28.49 -5.97 8.68
C GLY A 227 29.00 -7.34 9.17
N ASP A 228 30.32 -7.49 9.23
CA ASP A 228 31.01 -8.68 9.70
C ASP A 228 31.05 -8.70 11.25
N GLY A 229 30.09 -9.42 11.87
CA GLY A 229 30.19 -9.79 13.28
C GLY A 229 29.42 -8.88 14.27
N ALA A 230 29.70 -9.02 15.56
CA ALA A 230 28.94 -8.49 16.69
C ALA A 230 28.77 -6.95 16.74
N GLU A 231 29.46 -6.18 15.91
CA GLU A 231 29.30 -4.72 15.82
C GLU A 231 28.04 -4.28 15.06
N GLY A 232 27.39 -5.19 14.30
CA GLY A 232 26.15 -4.91 13.53
C GLY A 232 24.85 -5.19 14.29
N GLU A 233 24.88 -5.77 15.49
CA GLU A 233 23.66 -6.11 16.22
C GLU A 233 23.06 -4.89 16.93
N ARG A 234 21.96 -4.39 16.34
CA ARG A 234 21.17 -3.29 16.92
C ARG A 234 20.15 -3.84 17.92
N ALA A 235 19.86 -3.04 18.97
CA ALA A 235 18.80 -3.35 19.92
C ALA A 235 17.95 -2.11 20.21
N VAL A 236 16.67 -2.32 20.51
CA VAL A 236 15.74 -1.27 20.93
C VAL A 236 15.02 -1.67 22.20
N GLU A 237 14.73 -0.69 23.07
CA GLU A 237 13.88 -0.91 24.23
C GLU A 237 12.42 -1.01 23.80
N VAL A 238 11.79 -2.15 24.07
CA VAL A 238 10.38 -2.42 23.80
C VAL A 238 9.62 -2.52 25.11
N ARG A 239 8.49 -1.81 25.21
CA ARG A 239 7.63 -1.77 26.38
C ARG A 239 6.32 -2.49 26.11
N GLY A 240 5.85 -3.26 27.11
CA GLY A 240 4.62 -4.01 26.99
C GLY A 240 4.09 -4.46 28.34
N ARG A 241 3.19 -5.43 28.31
CA ARG A 241 2.65 -6.06 29.53
C ARG A 241 3.19 -7.48 29.65
N ASP A 242 3.82 -7.78 30.76
CA ASP A 242 4.29 -9.13 31.10
C ASP A 242 3.09 -10.08 31.24
N LEU A 243 3.16 -11.26 30.64
CA LEU A 243 2.05 -12.21 30.60
C LEU A 243 1.85 -12.94 31.93
N VAL A 244 2.88 -13.06 32.75
CA VAL A 244 2.81 -13.79 34.01
C VAL A 244 2.33 -12.88 35.14
N SER A 245 2.99 -11.74 35.30
CA SER A 245 2.67 -10.79 36.38
C SER A 245 1.52 -9.84 36.03
N GLY A 246 1.21 -9.66 34.75
CA GLY A 246 0.25 -8.66 34.26
C GLY A 246 0.75 -7.22 34.34
N LEU A 247 1.99 -6.99 34.82
CA LEU A 247 2.53 -5.65 35.04
C LEU A 247 3.22 -5.09 33.79
N PRO A 248 3.27 -3.75 33.66
CA PRO A 248 4.09 -3.10 32.63
C PRO A 248 5.58 -3.45 32.83
N THR A 249 6.23 -3.86 31.75
CA THR A 249 7.67 -4.14 31.76
C THR A 249 8.33 -3.75 30.45
N ARG A 250 9.65 -3.88 30.36
CA ARG A 250 10.46 -3.57 29.18
C ARG A 250 11.51 -4.64 28.95
N ILE A 251 11.84 -4.83 27.69
CA ILE A 251 12.92 -5.72 27.23
C ILE A 251 13.80 -4.98 26.23
N ALA A 252 15.03 -5.45 26.06
CA ALA A 252 15.88 -5.10 24.93
C ALA A 252 15.65 -6.15 23.83
N LEU A 253 15.03 -5.75 22.72
CA LEU A 253 14.82 -6.62 21.57
C LEU A 253 15.94 -6.38 20.56
N ARG A 254 16.55 -7.44 20.05
CA ARG A 254 17.70 -7.38 19.12
C ARG A 254 17.26 -7.56 17.67
N SER A 255 18.10 -7.10 16.74
CA SER A 255 17.87 -7.29 15.30
C SER A 255 17.81 -8.78 14.92
N ALA A 256 18.55 -9.66 15.59
CA ALA A 256 18.48 -11.11 15.41
C ALA A 256 17.08 -11.68 15.71
N ASP A 257 16.44 -11.23 16.80
CA ASP A 257 15.07 -11.64 17.16
C ASP A 257 14.07 -11.25 16.06
N VAL A 258 14.23 -10.04 15.51
CA VAL A 258 13.36 -9.54 14.44
C VAL A 258 13.58 -10.33 13.15
N ARG A 259 14.83 -10.64 12.78
CA ARG A 259 15.14 -11.49 11.62
C ARG A 259 14.48 -12.86 11.71
N GLU A 260 14.59 -13.51 12.87
CA GLU A 260 13.91 -14.78 13.11
C GLU A 260 12.40 -14.67 12.96
N ALA A 261 11.82 -13.63 13.57
CA ALA A 261 10.37 -13.40 13.57
C ALA A 261 9.79 -13.22 12.16
N ILE A 262 10.50 -12.49 11.28
CA ILE A 262 9.99 -12.12 9.95
C ILE A 262 10.30 -13.12 8.85
N GLN A 263 11.05 -14.19 9.15
CA GLN A 263 11.52 -15.15 8.16
C GLN A 263 10.36 -15.77 7.36
N GLU A 264 9.31 -16.21 8.03
CA GLU A 264 8.16 -16.85 7.37
C GLU A 264 7.41 -15.91 6.41
N PRO A 265 6.96 -14.69 6.81
CA PRO A 265 6.29 -13.79 5.87
C PRO A 265 7.20 -13.36 4.72
N VAL A 266 8.49 -13.17 4.93
CA VAL A 266 9.45 -12.83 3.88
C VAL A 266 9.58 -13.96 2.86
N GLN A 267 9.69 -15.21 3.30
CA GLN A 267 9.73 -16.36 2.39
C GLN A 267 8.46 -16.49 1.56
N GLN A 268 7.29 -16.16 2.09
CA GLN A 268 6.04 -16.15 1.33
C GLN A 268 6.06 -15.09 0.21
N ILE A 269 6.66 -13.91 0.46
CA ILE A 269 6.85 -12.88 -0.57
C ILE A 269 7.76 -13.41 -1.68
N VAL A 270 8.94 -13.96 -1.33
CA VAL A 270 9.89 -14.52 -2.29
C VAL A 270 9.23 -15.61 -3.13
N ALA A 271 8.52 -16.55 -2.50
CA ALA A 271 7.81 -17.62 -3.21
C ALA A 271 6.73 -17.07 -4.17
N GLY A 272 6.07 -15.96 -3.81
CA GLY A 272 5.14 -15.27 -4.69
C GLY A 272 5.80 -14.71 -5.94
N VAL A 273 6.96 -14.07 -5.77
CA VAL A 273 7.75 -13.51 -6.88
C VAL A 273 8.21 -14.63 -7.84
N LEU A 274 8.72 -15.75 -7.30
CA LEU A 274 9.16 -16.87 -8.12
C LEU A 274 8.01 -17.49 -8.94
N ARG A 275 6.84 -17.69 -8.34
CA ARG A 275 5.65 -18.15 -9.07
C ARG A 275 5.23 -17.20 -10.19
N ALA A 276 5.39 -15.88 -9.98
CA ALA A 276 5.09 -14.90 -11.02
C ALA A 276 6.07 -14.99 -12.19
N LEU A 277 7.35 -15.19 -11.92
CA LEU A 277 8.37 -15.41 -12.96
C LEU A 277 8.10 -16.69 -13.75
N GLU A 278 7.79 -17.79 -13.06
CA GLU A 278 7.42 -19.08 -13.67
C GLU A 278 6.20 -18.98 -14.59
N ALA A 279 5.24 -18.14 -14.24
CA ALA A 279 4.01 -17.92 -15.02
C ALA A 279 4.16 -16.86 -16.13
N THR A 280 5.32 -16.19 -16.21
CA THR A 280 5.57 -15.13 -17.19
C THR A 280 5.92 -15.75 -18.56
N PRO A 281 5.30 -15.28 -19.67
CA PRO A 281 5.66 -15.73 -21.02
C PRO A 281 7.15 -15.54 -21.34
N PRO A 282 7.79 -16.43 -22.15
CA PRO A 282 9.22 -16.42 -22.40
C PRO A 282 9.81 -15.09 -22.90
N GLU A 283 9.09 -14.40 -23.81
CA GLU A 283 9.55 -13.12 -24.37
C GLU A 283 9.59 -12.01 -23.31
N LEU A 284 8.62 -11.99 -22.40
CA LEU A 284 8.59 -11.05 -21.28
C LEU A 284 9.58 -11.45 -20.18
N ALA A 285 9.81 -12.75 -19.99
CA ALA A 285 10.84 -13.22 -19.08
C ALA A 285 12.24 -12.78 -19.54
N ALA A 286 12.51 -12.77 -20.85
CA ALA A 286 13.76 -12.23 -21.40
C ALA A 286 13.93 -10.73 -21.07
N ASP A 287 12.88 -9.92 -21.20
CA ASP A 287 12.91 -8.52 -20.79
C ASP A 287 13.19 -8.35 -19.29
N ILE A 288 12.62 -9.21 -18.44
CA ILE A 288 12.82 -9.17 -16.98
C ILE A 288 14.25 -9.57 -16.62
N ILE A 289 14.87 -10.51 -17.32
CA ILE A 289 16.29 -10.85 -17.12
C ILE A 289 17.19 -9.63 -17.31
N GLU A 290 16.94 -8.82 -18.34
CA GLU A 290 17.74 -7.65 -18.63
C GLU A 290 17.41 -6.45 -17.72
N ARG A 291 16.12 -6.20 -17.45
CA ARG A 291 15.63 -5.00 -16.77
C ARG A 291 15.44 -5.17 -15.28
N GLY A 292 15.33 -6.43 -14.85
CA GLY A 292 15.10 -6.79 -13.45
C GLY A 292 13.67 -6.56 -12.96
N ILE A 293 13.53 -6.75 -11.66
CA ILE A 293 12.29 -6.54 -10.90
C ILE A 293 12.38 -5.21 -10.16
N THR A 294 11.29 -4.45 -10.12
CA THR A 294 11.23 -3.23 -9.33
C THR A 294 10.31 -3.39 -8.13
N LEU A 295 10.86 -3.18 -6.94
CA LEU A 295 10.13 -3.19 -5.68
C LEU A 295 9.54 -1.81 -5.38
N THR A 296 8.28 -1.79 -4.96
CA THR A 296 7.53 -0.60 -4.53
C THR A 296 6.77 -0.87 -3.24
N GLY A 297 6.16 0.17 -2.67
CA GLY A 297 5.47 0.05 -1.39
C GLY A 297 6.40 0.10 -0.18
N GLY A 298 5.82 0.22 1.02
CA GLY A 298 6.58 0.38 2.25
C GLY A 298 7.43 -0.83 2.64
N GLY A 299 7.00 -2.04 2.27
CA GLY A 299 7.76 -3.27 2.52
C GLY A 299 9.04 -3.38 1.69
N ALA A 300 9.15 -2.66 0.58
CA ALA A 300 10.39 -2.57 -0.21
C ALA A 300 11.54 -1.93 0.57
N LEU A 301 11.25 -1.19 1.63
CA LEU A 301 12.24 -0.57 2.52
C LEU A 301 12.82 -1.55 3.56
N LEU A 302 12.35 -2.79 3.62
CA LEU A 302 12.93 -3.80 4.49
C LEU A 302 14.35 -4.15 4.00
N ALA A 303 15.34 -3.80 4.80
CA ALA A 303 16.75 -3.90 4.40
C ALA A 303 17.14 -5.33 3.99
N GLY A 304 17.74 -5.48 2.80
CA GLY A 304 18.20 -6.76 2.24
C GLY A 304 17.12 -7.60 1.56
N LEU A 305 15.86 -7.13 1.51
CA LEU A 305 14.80 -7.87 0.81
C LEU A 305 15.04 -7.93 -0.70
N ASP A 306 15.53 -6.85 -1.29
CA ASP A 306 15.96 -6.77 -2.67
C ASP A 306 17.02 -7.83 -2.99
N ARG A 307 18.09 -7.90 -2.20
CA ARG A 307 19.17 -8.91 -2.35
C ARG A 307 18.68 -10.34 -2.16
N LEU A 308 17.75 -10.55 -1.21
CA LEU A 308 17.17 -11.86 -0.99
C LEU A 308 16.38 -12.33 -2.23
N ILE A 309 15.51 -11.46 -2.76
CA ILE A 309 14.73 -11.76 -3.96
C ILE A 309 15.67 -11.98 -5.16
N GLU A 310 16.67 -11.12 -5.35
CA GLU A 310 17.66 -11.23 -6.42
C GLU A 310 18.38 -12.60 -6.41
N ARG A 311 18.84 -13.05 -5.24
CA ARG A 311 19.50 -14.36 -5.10
C ARG A 311 18.61 -15.53 -5.46
N HIS A 312 17.31 -15.47 -5.14
CA HIS A 312 16.38 -16.56 -5.43
C HIS A 312 15.85 -16.51 -6.86
N ALA A 313 15.64 -15.31 -7.40
CA ALA A 313 15.08 -15.10 -8.72
C ALA A 313 16.14 -15.18 -9.85
N GLY A 314 17.40 -14.94 -9.53
CA GLY A 314 18.48 -14.91 -10.51
C GLY A 314 18.42 -13.75 -11.50
N VAL A 315 17.65 -12.70 -11.17
CA VAL A 315 17.47 -11.50 -11.98
C VAL A 315 17.70 -10.26 -11.11
N PRO A 316 18.20 -9.14 -11.67
CA PRO A 316 18.43 -7.91 -10.89
C PRO A 316 17.19 -7.43 -10.18
N VAL A 317 17.32 -6.95 -8.95
CA VAL A 317 16.21 -6.40 -8.17
C VAL A 317 16.59 -5.02 -7.67
N ARG A 318 15.68 -4.06 -7.85
CA ARG A 318 15.90 -2.68 -7.39
C ARG A 318 14.68 -2.14 -6.64
N VAL A 319 14.95 -1.34 -5.63
CA VAL A 319 13.92 -0.56 -4.94
C VAL A 319 13.68 0.74 -5.71
N ALA A 320 12.42 1.11 -5.93
CA ALA A 320 12.08 2.40 -6.55
C ALA A 320 12.59 3.57 -5.70
N GLU A 321 12.88 4.71 -6.33
CA GLU A 321 13.43 5.91 -5.65
C GLU A 321 12.55 6.40 -4.49
N ASP A 322 11.24 6.41 -4.66
CA ASP A 322 10.26 6.73 -3.62
C ASP A 322 9.17 5.66 -3.59
N PRO A 323 9.46 4.49 -2.99
CA PRO A 323 8.59 3.33 -3.11
C PRO A 323 7.22 3.52 -2.47
N LEU A 324 7.09 4.40 -1.49
CA LEU A 324 5.83 4.68 -0.79
C LEU A 324 4.82 5.46 -1.64
N THR A 325 5.27 6.17 -2.68
CA THR A 325 4.41 7.05 -3.48
C THR A 325 4.24 6.59 -4.93
N CYS A 326 4.87 5.47 -5.33
CA CYS A 326 4.82 4.99 -6.71
C CYS A 326 3.39 4.85 -7.24
N VAL A 327 2.48 4.23 -6.48
CA VAL A 327 1.10 3.99 -6.89
C VAL A 327 0.35 5.32 -7.08
N VAL A 328 0.42 6.22 -6.11
CA VAL A 328 -0.26 7.53 -6.22
C VAL A 328 0.36 8.42 -7.31
N ARG A 329 1.67 8.33 -7.55
CA ARG A 329 2.33 9.02 -8.69
C ARG A 329 1.87 8.48 -10.03
N GLY A 330 1.59 7.17 -10.11
CA GLY A 330 1.02 6.56 -11.29
C GLY A 330 -0.41 7.02 -11.56
N THR A 331 -1.26 7.05 -10.53
CA THR A 331 -2.60 7.63 -10.67
C THR A 331 -2.53 9.11 -11.05
N ALA A 332 -1.54 9.86 -10.55
CA ALA A 332 -1.29 11.24 -10.95
C ALA A 332 -1.01 11.38 -12.45
N ARG A 333 -0.13 10.53 -13.02
CA ARG A 333 0.14 10.53 -14.46
C ARG A 333 -1.12 10.25 -15.28
N ILE A 334 -1.96 9.31 -14.83
CA ILE A 334 -3.23 9.01 -15.51
C ILE A 334 -4.16 10.24 -15.49
N VAL A 335 -4.30 10.93 -14.37
CA VAL A 335 -5.18 12.11 -14.28
C VAL A 335 -4.60 13.32 -15.00
N ASP A 336 -3.30 13.42 -15.16
CA ASP A 336 -2.65 14.52 -15.88
C ASP A 336 -2.79 14.36 -17.40
N ASP A 337 -2.71 13.13 -17.94
CA ASP A 337 -2.87 12.82 -19.35
C ASP A 337 -3.87 11.68 -19.55
N PHE A 338 -5.12 11.93 -19.15
CA PHE A 338 -6.17 10.91 -19.13
C PHE A 338 -6.47 10.33 -20.51
N ASP A 339 -6.45 11.16 -21.54
CA ASP A 339 -6.78 10.71 -22.90
C ASP A 339 -5.77 9.65 -23.40
N ARG A 340 -4.49 9.79 -23.04
CA ARG A 340 -3.44 8.80 -23.36
C ARG A 340 -3.64 7.49 -22.61
N PHE A 341 -4.02 7.57 -21.36
CA PHE A 341 -4.09 6.40 -20.47
C PHE A 341 -5.52 5.87 -20.27
N ALA A 342 -6.50 6.35 -21.03
CA ALA A 342 -7.90 5.95 -20.89
C ALA A 342 -8.12 4.44 -21.05
N ALA A 343 -7.30 3.76 -21.87
CA ALA A 343 -7.37 2.31 -22.07
C ALA A 343 -6.88 1.49 -20.87
N LEU A 344 -6.11 2.10 -19.93
CA LEU A 344 -5.57 1.43 -18.74
C LEU A 344 -6.57 1.37 -17.58
N VAL A 345 -7.67 2.12 -17.68
CA VAL A 345 -8.63 2.30 -16.60
C VAL A 345 -10.00 1.75 -16.98
N ALA A 346 -10.68 1.15 -16.01
CA ALA A 346 -12.01 0.56 -16.17
C ALA A 346 -13.10 1.40 -15.49
#